data_4f0997e68b7bb7f9047dac7daecd08d9
#
_entry.id   4f0997e68b7bb7f9047dac7daecd08d9
#
_cell.length_a   1.000
_cell.length_b   1.000
_cell.length_c   1.000
_cell.angle_alpha   90.00
_cell.angle_beta   90.00
_cell.angle_gamma   90.00
#
_symmetry.space_group_name_H-M   'P 1'
#
loop_
_entity.id
_entity.type
_entity.pdbx_description
1 polymer ?
#
loop_
_entity_poly.entity_id
_entity_poly.type
_entity_poly.pdbx_seq_one_letter_code
_entity_poly.pdbx_strand_id
1 'polypeptide(L)'
;PVFKKVSHRLCGIAVMAIVSVTGFSQLVMTDMVSNRGLYLSLFNPMRSYQQYGSIACFTRSIKLSVPEKPNGYSLKKVEEITSKYTSDTVDPNKKRPNVIAVINEAFSDPQVLGDIETNEDYMPFIHDLMKNGNCVSGTTYASIVGGQTANTEYEFLTGNSMAFLPKGTVAFQLYLRHAMPSLVTELKSEGYTGNSATHLQKARNYNRDKAYPLLGFDKFYDYTNMIVPFVKMRNNATDQCTYDNITHDYEQQRKSTDAPYFGYTMTIQNHSSYDVPFDNFDDKRIVVENADATDLGYYLSLIKYSDEMFENLINYYKNTDEPTVIFLTGDHQPRIHDESMDSITNGEWRNWNDEEMMRRYEVPFLIWANYDIDKKTVEKTSMN
;
A
#
# COMPACT_ATOMS: atom_id res chain seq x y z
N PRO A 1 42.12 7.96 38.15
CA PRO A 1 42.59 7.13 39.20
C PRO A 1 42.91 5.74 38.67
N VAL A 2 44.16 5.33 38.72
CA VAL A 2 44.58 3.98 38.27
C VAL A 2 44.38 3.02 39.45
N PHE A 3 43.43 2.12 39.33
CA PHE A 3 43.24 1.08 40.34
C PHE A 3 44.51 0.18 40.44
N LYS A 4 45.16 0.17 41.60
CA LYS A 4 46.44 -0.56 41.78
C LYS A 4 46.24 -2.05 41.96
N LYS A 5 45.08 -2.52 42.49
CA LYS A 5 44.78 -3.95 42.70
C LYS A 5 43.97 -4.52 41.54
N VAL A 6 44.29 -5.73 41.07
CA VAL A 6 43.58 -6.44 40.00
C VAL A 6 42.08 -6.58 40.31
N SER A 7 41.73 -6.89 41.55
CA SER A 7 40.33 -6.97 42.00
C SER A 7 39.55 -5.67 41.79
N HIS A 8 40.18 -4.52 42.06
CA HIS A 8 39.53 -3.22 41.85
C HIS A 8 39.35 -2.90 40.33
N ARG A 9 40.27 -3.37 39.48
CA ARG A 9 40.14 -3.24 38.02
C ARG A 9 38.99 -4.09 37.48
N LEU A 10 38.88 -5.34 37.94
CA LEU A 10 37.80 -6.25 37.58
C LEU A 10 36.44 -5.73 38.06
N CYS A 11 36.34 -5.24 39.31
CA CYS A 11 35.12 -4.56 39.78
C CYS A 11 34.75 -3.34 38.93
N GLY A 12 35.74 -2.51 38.60
CA GLY A 12 35.50 -1.34 37.74
C GLY A 12 34.98 -1.70 36.32
N ILE A 13 35.55 -2.74 35.71
CA ILE A 13 35.09 -3.28 34.43
C ILE A 13 33.67 -3.83 34.56
N ALA A 14 33.37 -4.60 35.60
CA ALA A 14 32.04 -5.16 35.83
C ALA A 14 30.97 -4.06 36.01
N VAL A 15 31.29 -3.04 36.84
CA VAL A 15 30.39 -1.88 37.03
C VAL A 15 30.17 -1.12 35.72
N MET A 16 31.22 -0.86 34.95
CA MET A 16 31.10 -0.19 33.66
C MET A 16 30.25 -1.02 32.66
N ALA A 17 30.47 -2.33 32.64
CA ALA A 17 29.67 -3.23 31.78
C ALA A 17 28.20 -3.21 32.20
N ILE A 18 27.88 -3.30 33.49
CA ILE A 18 26.50 -3.21 33.98
C ILE A 18 25.87 -1.86 33.63
N VAL A 19 26.55 -0.75 33.86
CA VAL A 19 26.04 0.60 33.56
C VAL A 19 25.83 0.77 32.06
N SER A 20 26.76 0.24 31.24
CA SER A 20 26.62 0.32 29.78
C SER A 20 25.45 -0.52 29.26
N VAL A 21 25.33 -1.76 29.77
CA VAL A 21 24.22 -2.67 29.37
C VAL A 21 22.87 -2.11 29.82
N THR A 22 22.77 -1.67 31.11
CA THR A 22 21.51 -1.08 31.59
C THR A 22 21.18 0.24 30.90
N GLY A 23 22.15 1.13 30.70
CA GLY A 23 21.96 2.40 30.00
C GLY A 23 21.54 2.18 28.55
N PHE A 24 22.20 1.25 27.84
CA PHE A 24 21.84 0.88 26.49
C PHE A 24 20.45 0.23 26.40
N SER A 25 20.16 -0.70 27.34
CA SER A 25 18.85 -1.35 27.43
C SER A 25 17.74 -0.32 27.66
N GLN A 26 17.93 0.64 28.55
CA GLN A 26 16.97 1.72 28.79
C GLN A 26 16.76 2.59 27.52
N LEU A 27 17.84 2.95 26.84
CA LEU A 27 17.78 3.74 25.60
C LEU A 27 17.05 3.01 24.45
N VAL A 28 17.27 1.69 24.31
CA VAL A 28 16.75 0.90 23.19
C VAL A 28 15.34 0.39 23.49
N MET A 29 15.06 -0.07 24.72
CA MET A 29 13.83 -0.80 25.04
C MET A 29 12.72 0.07 25.61
N THR A 30 12.99 1.31 26.02
CA THR A 30 11.97 2.22 26.54
C THR A 30 11.56 3.27 25.52
N ASP A 31 10.39 3.89 25.73
CA ASP A 31 9.90 5.02 24.94
C ASP A 31 10.54 6.36 25.34
N MET A 32 11.60 6.34 26.12
CA MET A 32 12.26 7.56 26.60
C MET A 32 12.71 8.49 25.45
N VAL A 33 13.14 7.90 24.33
CA VAL A 33 13.58 8.64 23.14
C VAL A 33 12.38 9.21 22.36
N SER A 34 11.31 8.42 22.19
CA SER A 34 10.10 8.87 21.51
C SER A 34 9.29 9.88 22.32
N ASN A 35 9.21 9.70 23.64
CA ASN A 35 8.53 10.63 24.56
C ASN A 35 9.20 12.02 24.63
N ARG A 36 10.41 12.16 24.10
CA ARG A 36 11.12 13.43 23.92
C ARG A 36 11.02 14.00 22.50
N GLY A 37 10.08 13.54 21.68
CA GLY A 37 9.83 14.05 20.34
C GLY A 37 10.83 13.60 19.26
N LEU A 38 11.63 12.55 19.52
CA LEU A 38 12.55 11.98 18.55
C LEU A 38 11.79 11.02 17.59
N TYR A 39 11.28 11.58 16.51
CA TYR A 39 10.65 10.82 15.44
C TYR A 39 11.68 10.39 14.39
N LEU A 40 11.93 9.09 14.29
CA LEU A 40 12.74 8.54 13.23
C LEU A 40 11.87 8.30 12.00
N SER A 41 12.09 9.10 10.95
CA SER A 41 11.51 8.81 9.64
C SER A 41 12.34 7.72 8.96
N LEU A 42 11.80 6.53 8.82
CA LEU A 42 12.42 5.45 8.05
C LEU A 42 12.25 5.69 6.53
N PHE A 43 11.31 6.52 6.15
CA PHE A 43 11.12 6.96 4.76
C PHE A 43 12.23 7.92 4.30
N ASN A 44 12.67 8.83 5.17
CA ASN A 44 13.80 9.72 4.91
C ASN A 44 14.83 9.63 6.04
N PRO A 45 15.60 8.54 6.10
CA PRO A 45 16.54 8.31 7.18
C PRO A 45 17.65 9.37 7.26
N MET A 46 18.09 9.93 6.11
CA MET A 46 19.14 10.96 6.09
C MET A 46 18.74 12.21 6.86
N ARG A 47 17.49 12.67 6.72
CA ARG A 47 16.97 13.81 7.50
C ARG A 47 17.00 13.51 9.00
N SER A 48 16.58 12.31 9.38
CA SER A 48 16.62 11.88 10.80
C SER A 48 18.06 11.82 11.33
N TYR A 49 19.00 11.28 10.55
CA TYR A 49 20.41 11.23 10.94
C TYR A 49 21.01 12.63 11.09
N GLN A 50 20.67 13.56 10.21
CA GLN A 50 21.11 14.96 10.29
C GLN A 50 20.53 15.67 11.52
N GLN A 51 19.27 15.40 11.85
CA GLN A 51 18.56 16.06 12.95
C GLN A 51 18.93 15.51 14.33
N TYR A 52 19.06 14.18 14.46
CA TYR A 52 19.19 13.50 15.75
C TYR A 52 20.52 12.80 15.97
N GLY A 53 21.35 12.67 14.96
CA GLY A 53 22.62 12.00 14.99
C GLY A 53 22.52 10.46 14.88
N SER A 54 23.64 9.83 14.51
CA SER A 54 23.70 8.42 14.16
C SER A 54 23.34 7.47 15.30
N ILE A 55 23.80 7.78 16.55
CA ILE A 55 23.58 6.91 17.70
C ILE A 55 22.10 6.85 18.07
N ALA A 56 21.41 8.00 18.17
CA ALA A 56 20.01 8.06 18.50
C ALA A 56 19.15 7.36 17.42
N CYS A 57 19.45 7.59 16.14
CA CYS A 57 18.76 6.92 15.04
C CYS A 57 19.00 5.41 15.04
N PHE A 58 20.23 4.95 15.27
CA PHE A 58 20.56 3.53 15.32
C PHE A 58 19.84 2.82 16.47
N THR A 59 19.88 3.37 17.68
CA THR A 59 19.20 2.78 18.85
C THR A 59 17.68 2.71 18.62
N ARG A 60 17.08 3.74 18.05
CA ARG A 60 15.65 3.74 17.70
C ARG A 60 15.31 2.72 16.63
N SER A 61 16.16 2.55 15.61
CA SER A 61 15.97 1.55 14.55
C SER A 61 15.93 0.13 15.10
N ILE A 62 16.75 -0.18 16.12
CA ILE A 62 16.72 -1.49 16.80
C ILE A 62 15.35 -1.72 17.44
N LYS A 63 14.82 -0.77 18.19
CA LYS A 63 13.49 -0.88 18.80
C LYS A 63 12.41 -1.10 17.74
N LEU A 64 12.41 -0.29 16.69
CA LEU A 64 11.44 -0.40 15.59
C LEU A 64 11.52 -1.71 14.81
N SER A 65 12.65 -2.43 14.86
CA SER A 65 12.83 -3.70 14.16
C SER A 65 12.22 -4.91 14.87
N VAL A 66 11.75 -4.75 16.10
CA VAL A 66 11.19 -5.82 16.93
C VAL A 66 9.75 -5.46 17.29
N PRO A 67 8.74 -6.15 16.70
CA PRO A 67 7.34 -5.97 17.09
C PRO A 67 7.12 -6.32 18.55
N GLU A 68 6.30 -5.55 19.23
CA GLU A 68 5.93 -5.85 20.61
C GLU A 68 4.88 -6.97 20.64
N LYS A 69 5.06 -7.93 21.54
CA LYS A 69 4.04 -8.97 21.75
C LYS A 69 2.82 -8.36 22.44
N PRO A 70 1.61 -8.58 21.93
CA PRO A 70 0.38 -8.17 22.61
C PRO A 70 0.28 -8.77 24.02
N ASN A 71 -0.33 -8.04 24.94
CA ASN A 71 -0.60 -8.55 26.27
C ASN A 71 -1.48 -9.81 26.21
N GLY A 72 -1.08 -10.87 26.90
CA GLY A 72 -1.81 -12.15 26.89
C GLY A 72 -1.54 -13.04 25.67
N TYR A 73 -0.58 -12.69 24.80
CA TYR A 73 -0.18 -13.54 23.67
C TYR A 73 0.35 -14.90 24.14
N SER A 74 -0.26 -15.95 23.60
CA SER A 74 0.24 -17.34 23.71
C SER A 74 -0.24 -18.15 22.50
N LEU A 75 0.47 -19.21 22.13
CA LEU A 75 0.03 -20.11 21.07
C LEU A 75 -1.37 -20.67 21.34
N LYS A 76 -1.65 -21.08 22.57
CA LYS A 76 -2.96 -21.55 22.99
C LYS A 76 -4.07 -20.51 22.73
N LYS A 77 -3.78 -19.23 22.96
CA LYS A 77 -4.75 -18.15 22.70
C LYS A 77 -4.98 -17.93 21.20
N VAL A 78 -3.93 -18.06 20.40
CA VAL A 78 -4.02 -18.01 18.95
C VAL A 78 -4.89 -19.19 18.44
N GLU A 79 -4.60 -20.41 18.87
CA GLU A 79 -5.38 -21.62 18.52
C GLU A 79 -6.85 -21.49 18.93
N GLU A 80 -7.13 -20.94 20.13
CA GLU A 80 -8.51 -20.69 20.61
C GLU A 80 -9.25 -19.69 19.70
N ILE A 81 -8.56 -18.67 19.20
CA ILE A 81 -9.15 -17.69 18.29
C ILE A 81 -9.37 -18.31 16.91
N THR A 82 -8.35 -18.89 16.32
CA THR A 82 -8.40 -19.43 14.95
C THR A 82 -9.34 -20.60 14.81
N SER A 83 -9.51 -21.44 15.86
CA SER A 83 -10.47 -22.56 15.83
C SER A 83 -11.94 -22.14 15.69
N LYS A 84 -12.26 -20.86 15.86
CA LYS A 84 -13.60 -20.31 15.65
C LYS A 84 -13.90 -20.01 14.18
N TYR A 85 -12.86 -19.96 13.37
CA TYR A 85 -12.96 -19.69 11.93
C TYR A 85 -12.73 -20.99 11.17
N THR A 86 -13.72 -21.41 10.43
CA THR A 86 -13.63 -22.54 9.49
C THR A 86 -13.47 -21.97 8.10
N SER A 87 -12.61 -22.57 7.29
CA SER A 87 -12.60 -22.28 5.86
C SER A 87 -13.89 -22.84 5.24
N ASP A 88 -14.56 -22.06 4.44
CA ASP A 88 -15.66 -22.58 3.61
C ASP A 88 -15.11 -23.65 2.67
N THR A 89 -15.83 -24.77 2.57
CA THR A 89 -15.48 -25.81 1.59
C THR A 89 -15.83 -25.29 0.20
N VAL A 90 -14.81 -24.98 -0.58
CA VAL A 90 -15.00 -24.56 -1.97
C VAL A 90 -15.38 -25.81 -2.80
N ASP A 91 -16.45 -25.69 -3.60
CA ASP A 91 -16.85 -26.76 -4.53
C ASP A 91 -15.71 -26.98 -5.56
N PRO A 92 -15.08 -28.16 -5.58
CA PRO A 92 -13.98 -28.46 -6.49
C PRO A 92 -14.40 -28.48 -7.97
N ASN A 93 -15.70 -28.60 -8.25
CA ASN A 93 -16.24 -28.64 -9.61
C ASN A 93 -16.61 -27.24 -10.14
N LYS A 94 -16.59 -26.20 -9.30
CA LYS A 94 -16.90 -24.84 -9.73
C LYS A 94 -15.70 -24.24 -10.46
N LYS A 95 -15.90 -23.80 -11.71
CA LYS A 95 -14.86 -23.08 -12.46
C LYS A 95 -14.48 -21.82 -11.70
N ARG A 96 -13.20 -21.65 -11.39
CA ARG A 96 -12.67 -20.47 -10.70
C ARG A 96 -12.43 -19.35 -11.71
N PRO A 97 -12.79 -18.11 -11.39
CA PRO A 97 -12.48 -16.98 -12.26
C PRO A 97 -10.98 -16.67 -12.25
N ASN A 98 -10.48 -16.03 -13.27
CA ASN A 98 -9.22 -15.29 -13.17
C ASN A 98 -9.38 -14.14 -12.16
N VAL A 99 -8.33 -13.80 -11.47
CA VAL A 99 -8.31 -12.71 -10.50
C VAL A 99 -7.23 -11.71 -10.89
N ILE A 100 -7.63 -10.47 -11.12
CA ILE A 100 -6.74 -9.34 -11.34
C ILE A 100 -6.91 -8.37 -10.17
N ALA A 101 -5.85 -8.18 -9.39
CA ALA A 101 -5.86 -7.24 -8.29
C ALA A 101 -5.03 -6.01 -8.64
N VAL A 102 -5.67 -4.84 -8.64
CA VAL A 102 -5.05 -3.56 -8.93
C VAL A 102 -5.06 -2.71 -7.67
N ILE A 103 -3.86 -2.39 -7.17
CA ILE A 103 -3.67 -1.27 -6.25
C ILE A 103 -3.12 -0.12 -7.07
N ASN A 104 -3.88 0.96 -7.18
CA ASN A 104 -3.51 2.10 -7.99
C ASN A 104 -2.86 3.17 -7.11
N GLU A 105 -1.67 3.63 -7.49
CA GLU A 105 -0.87 4.64 -6.77
C GLU A 105 -1.67 5.90 -6.50
N ALA A 106 -1.77 6.30 -5.23
CA ALA A 106 -2.46 7.48 -4.75
C ALA A 106 -3.90 7.63 -5.27
N PHE A 107 -4.55 6.55 -5.71
CA PHE A 107 -5.90 6.61 -6.26
C PHE A 107 -6.93 6.82 -5.15
N SER A 108 -7.61 7.96 -5.21
CA SER A 108 -8.66 8.30 -4.23
C SER A 108 -9.70 9.23 -4.84
N ASP A 109 -10.82 9.34 -4.17
CA ASP A 109 -11.83 10.38 -4.41
C ASP A 109 -11.70 11.45 -3.31
N PRO A 110 -11.08 12.61 -3.60
CA PRO A 110 -10.88 13.66 -2.60
C PRO A 110 -12.14 14.35 -2.11
N GLN A 111 -13.32 14.08 -2.69
CA GLN A 111 -14.59 14.56 -2.16
C GLN A 111 -14.81 14.16 -0.69
N VAL A 112 -14.18 13.08 -0.23
CA VAL A 112 -14.22 12.69 1.19
C VAL A 112 -13.53 13.70 2.12
N LEU A 113 -12.62 14.53 1.57
CA LEU A 113 -11.85 15.53 2.32
C LEU A 113 -12.60 16.86 2.45
N GLY A 114 -13.30 17.28 1.40
CA GLY A 114 -13.98 18.56 1.36
C GLY A 114 -14.86 18.69 0.12
N ASP A 115 -15.53 19.81 0.02
CA ASP A 115 -16.36 20.13 -1.14
C ASP A 115 -15.48 20.61 -2.29
N ILE A 116 -15.44 19.83 -3.38
CA ILE A 116 -14.55 20.07 -4.53
C ILE A 116 -15.42 20.14 -5.79
N GLU A 117 -15.52 21.33 -6.38
CA GLU A 117 -16.14 21.53 -7.67
C GLU A 117 -15.07 21.57 -8.76
N THR A 118 -15.29 20.84 -9.85
CA THR A 118 -14.35 20.73 -10.97
C THR A 118 -15.03 21.00 -12.29
N ASN A 119 -14.26 21.45 -13.30
CA ASN A 119 -14.77 21.74 -14.64
C ASN A 119 -15.42 20.54 -15.36
N GLU A 120 -15.00 19.31 -15.03
CA GLU A 120 -15.63 18.04 -15.46
C GLU A 120 -15.40 16.96 -14.41
N ASP A 121 -16.16 15.87 -14.47
CA ASP A 121 -15.93 14.70 -13.63
C ASP A 121 -14.56 14.08 -13.91
N TYR A 122 -13.73 13.93 -12.86
CA TYR A 122 -12.37 13.43 -12.97
C TYR A 122 -12.25 11.90 -12.97
N MET A 123 -13.33 11.15 -12.71
CA MET A 123 -13.36 9.68 -12.85
C MET A 123 -14.76 9.16 -13.24
N PRO A 124 -15.29 9.64 -14.39
CA PRO A 124 -16.67 9.37 -14.79
C PRO A 124 -16.95 7.90 -15.05
N PHE A 125 -15.98 7.13 -15.56
CA PHE A 125 -16.17 5.70 -15.79
C PHE A 125 -16.33 4.95 -14.46
N ILE A 126 -15.45 5.20 -13.49
CA ILE A 126 -15.51 4.55 -12.18
C ILE A 126 -16.75 4.99 -11.40
N HIS A 127 -17.10 6.27 -11.43
CA HIS A 127 -18.35 6.76 -10.81
C HIS A 127 -19.59 6.08 -11.40
N ASP A 128 -19.67 5.95 -12.73
CA ASP A 128 -20.78 5.23 -13.38
C ASP A 128 -20.75 3.74 -13.03
N LEU A 129 -19.58 3.11 -13.07
CA LEU A 129 -19.40 1.70 -12.73
C LEU A 129 -19.84 1.39 -11.29
N MET A 130 -19.46 2.23 -10.33
CA MET A 130 -19.86 2.10 -8.92
C MET A 130 -21.37 2.28 -8.72
N LYS A 131 -21.99 3.18 -9.48
CA LYS A 131 -23.42 3.50 -9.37
C LYS A 131 -24.31 2.50 -10.11
N ASN A 132 -23.95 2.16 -11.34
CA ASN A 132 -24.81 1.43 -12.28
C ASN A 132 -24.25 0.07 -12.70
N GLY A 133 -22.96 -0.15 -12.50
CA GLY A 133 -22.23 -1.29 -13.04
C GLY A 133 -22.51 -2.61 -12.31
N ASN A 134 -21.94 -3.69 -12.87
CA ASN A 134 -21.94 -5.03 -12.27
C ASN A 134 -20.74 -5.16 -11.32
N CYS A 135 -20.83 -4.52 -10.15
CA CYS A 135 -19.72 -4.50 -9.19
C CYS A 135 -20.20 -4.47 -7.73
N VAL A 136 -19.31 -4.90 -6.84
CA VAL A 136 -19.32 -4.55 -5.42
C VAL A 136 -18.40 -3.36 -5.25
N SER A 137 -18.84 -2.29 -4.61
CA SER A 137 -18.04 -1.10 -4.44
C SER A 137 -18.20 -0.47 -3.06
N GLY A 138 -17.33 0.43 -2.70
CA GLY A 138 -17.41 1.16 -1.45
C GLY A 138 -16.12 1.87 -1.10
N THR A 139 -15.96 2.13 0.21
CA THR A 139 -14.80 2.80 0.78
C THR A 139 -14.02 1.85 1.66
N THR A 140 -12.69 1.86 1.54
CA THR A 140 -11.79 1.16 2.45
C THR A 140 -10.80 2.13 3.10
N TYR A 141 -10.27 1.72 4.25
CA TYR A 141 -9.26 2.50 4.97
C TYR A 141 -7.87 1.98 4.63
N ALA A 142 -7.04 2.82 4.03
CA ALA A 142 -5.60 2.61 3.94
C ALA A 142 -4.94 3.02 5.27
N SER A 143 -3.88 2.33 5.70
CA SER A 143 -3.19 2.65 6.97
C SER A 143 -2.23 3.83 6.87
N ILE A 144 -2.13 4.46 5.71
CA ILE A 144 -1.12 5.48 5.39
C ILE A 144 -1.73 6.62 4.58
N VAL A 145 -1.02 7.75 4.56
CA VAL A 145 -1.38 8.93 3.75
C VAL A 145 -0.13 9.44 3.04
N GLY A 146 -0.21 9.63 1.73
CA GLY A 146 0.82 10.30 0.93
C GLY A 146 2.16 9.58 0.85
N GLY A 147 2.17 8.25 0.89
CA GLY A 147 3.38 7.43 0.71
C GLY A 147 3.43 6.20 1.61
N GLN A 148 4.50 5.41 1.53
CA GLN A 148 4.65 4.10 2.18
C GLN A 148 3.72 3.02 1.59
N THR A 149 3.45 3.09 0.33
CA THR A 149 2.64 2.17 -0.49
C THR A 149 2.77 0.69 -0.10
N ALA A 150 3.99 0.23 0.18
CA ALA A 150 4.26 -1.16 0.58
C ALA A 150 3.53 -1.61 1.87
N ASN A 151 3.02 -0.69 2.68
CA ASN A 151 2.22 -1.03 3.86
C ASN A 151 0.80 -1.43 3.46
N THR A 152 0.19 -0.72 2.51
CA THR A 152 -1.10 -1.13 1.93
C THR A 152 -0.99 -2.46 1.18
N GLU A 153 0.10 -2.65 0.40
CA GLU A 153 0.37 -3.94 -0.23
C GLU A 153 0.49 -5.07 0.80
N TYR A 154 1.18 -4.82 1.91
CA TYR A 154 1.32 -5.79 2.99
C TYR A 154 -0.04 -6.15 3.61
N GLU A 155 -0.88 -5.17 3.92
CA GLU A 155 -2.22 -5.42 4.47
C GLU A 155 -3.09 -6.20 3.48
N PHE A 156 -3.17 -5.76 2.23
CA PHE A 156 -3.96 -6.42 1.20
C PHE A 156 -3.50 -7.86 0.92
N LEU A 157 -2.19 -8.07 0.77
CA LEU A 157 -1.66 -9.38 0.39
C LEU A 157 -1.63 -10.39 1.54
N THR A 158 -1.57 -9.93 2.80
CA THR A 158 -1.40 -10.83 3.95
C THR A 158 -2.58 -10.89 4.89
N GLY A 159 -3.54 -9.95 4.79
CA GLY A 159 -4.62 -9.81 5.76
C GLY A 159 -4.16 -9.35 7.16
N ASN A 160 -2.89 -8.95 7.31
CA ASN A 160 -2.37 -8.42 8.57
C ASN A 160 -2.55 -6.89 8.62
N SER A 161 -2.71 -6.34 9.83
CA SER A 161 -2.85 -4.90 10.00
C SER A 161 -1.53 -4.22 10.40
N MET A 162 -1.24 -3.08 9.79
CA MET A 162 -0.17 -2.17 10.21
C MET A 162 -0.42 -1.55 11.58
N ALA A 163 -1.66 -1.55 12.08
CA ALA A 163 -2.01 -0.99 13.39
C ALA A 163 -1.26 -1.63 14.57
N PHE A 164 -0.78 -2.86 14.40
CA PHE A 164 -0.01 -3.60 15.40
C PHE A 164 1.51 -3.46 15.24
N LEU A 165 1.95 -2.70 14.26
CA LEU A 165 3.37 -2.46 14.00
C LEU A 165 3.76 -1.03 14.40
N PRO A 166 5.02 -0.78 14.79
CA PRO A 166 5.47 0.55 15.17
C PRO A 166 5.23 1.59 14.06
N LYS A 167 4.65 2.72 14.45
CA LYS A 167 4.30 3.82 13.52
C LYS A 167 5.51 4.27 12.70
N GLY A 168 5.30 4.48 11.41
CA GLY A 168 6.33 4.95 10.46
C GLY A 168 7.26 3.85 9.94
N THR A 169 7.00 2.59 10.26
CA THR A 169 7.74 1.44 9.73
C THR A 169 7.18 1.00 8.37
N VAL A 170 7.99 0.27 7.61
CA VAL A 170 7.59 -0.36 6.35
C VAL A 170 7.72 -1.87 6.51
N ALA A 171 6.60 -2.58 6.41
CA ALA A 171 6.52 -4.01 6.72
C ALA A 171 7.48 -4.85 5.86
N PHE A 172 7.53 -4.62 4.56
CA PHE A 172 8.43 -5.33 3.64
C PHE A 172 9.91 -5.14 3.96
N GLN A 173 10.30 -4.02 4.55
CA GLN A 173 11.70 -3.74 4.89
C GLN A 173 12.11 -4.34 6.24
N LEU A 174 11.19 -4.38 7.22
CA LEU A 174 11.54 -4.70 8.60
C LEU A 174 11.02 -6.06 9.08
N TYR A 175 9.82 -6.47 8.65
CA TYR A 175 9.12 -7.58 9.28
C TYR A 175 8.94 -8.80 8.38
N LEU A 176 8.85 -8.60 7.06
CA LEU A 176 8.75 -9.71 6.10
C LEU A 176 10.14 -10.32 5.84
N ARG A 177 10.55 -11.24 6.72
CA ARG A 177 11.88 -11.89 6.69
C ARG A 177 11.83 -13.36 6.28
N HIS A 178 10.66 -13.96 6.28
CA HIS A 178 10.40 -15.37 5.96
C HIS A 178 9.14 -15.46 5.12
N ALA A 179 8.99 -16.56 4.41
CA ALA A 179 7.72 -16.87 3.74
C ALA A 179 6.59 -16.88 4.77
N MET A 180 5.46 -16.32 4.41
CA MET A 180 4.27 -16.25 5.25
C MET A 180 3.01 -16.50 4.41
N PRO A 181 1.91 -16.95 5.02
CA PRO A 181 0.62 -17.05 4.34
C PRO A 181 0.22 -15.71 3.72
N SER A 182 -0.33 -15.77 2.53
CA SER A 182 -0.76 -14.60 1.77
C SER A 182 -1.91 -14.97 0.83
N LEU A 183 -2.59 -13.96 0.28
CA LEU A 183 -3.57 -14.16 -0.79
C LEU A 183 -2.99 -14.99 -1.95
N VAL A 184 -1.71 -14.78 -2.28
CA VAL A 184 -1.03 -15.53 -3.34
C VAL A 184 -0.94 -17.01 -3.01
N THR A 185 -0.51 -17.35 -1.78
CA THR A 185 -0.38 -18.75 -1.35
C THR A 185 -1.74 -19.43 -1.25
N GLU A 186 -2.77 -18.73 -0.82
CA GLU A 186 -4.15 -19.24 -0.79
C GLU A 186 -4.66 -19.56 -2.21
N LEU A 187 -4.54 -18.59 -3.14
CA LEU A 187 -4.94 -18.79 -4.53
C LEU A 187 -4.15 -19.95 -5.19
N LYS A 188 -2.85 -20.08 -4.89
CA LYS A 188 -2.07 -21.24 -5.35
C LYS A 188 -2.62 -22.56 -4.82
N SER A 189 -3.00 -22.62 -3.55
CA SER A 189 -3.59 -23.84 -2.96
C SER A 189 -4.90 -24.23 -3.65
N GLU A 190 -5.58 -23.24 -4.23
CA GLU A 190 -6.81 -23.36 -4.99
C GLU A 190 -6.59 -23.64 -6.50
N GLY A 191 -5.34 -23.85 -6.93
CA GLY A 191 -4.97 -24.22 -8.29
C GLY A 191 -4.69 -23.06 -9.24
N TYR A 192 -4.59 -21.83 -8.75
CA TYR A 192 -4.19 -20.69 -9.58
C TYR A 192 -2.72 -20.81 -10.01
N THR A 193 -2.45 -20.38 -11.24
CA THR A 193 -1.10 -20.34 -11.83
C THR A 193 -0.82 -18.98 -12.42
N GLY A 194 0.41 -18.76 -12.85
CA GLY A 194 0.81 -17.47 -13.41
C GLY A 194 1.02 -16.36 -12.38
N ASN A 195 0.77 -16.62 -11.09
CA ASN A 195 0.83 -15.72 -9.93
C ASN A 195 1.92 -14.67 -10.06
N SER A 196 1.61 -13.59 -10.80
CA SER A 196 2.58 -12.55 -11.16
C SER A 196 2.29 -11.24 -10.44
N ALA A 197 3.35 -10.55 -10.02
CA ALA A 197 3.30 -9.18 -9.56
C ALA A 197 3.88 -8.26 -10.64
N THR A 198 3.25 -7.10 -10.85
CA THR A 198 3.76 -6.04 -11.72
C THR A 198 3.85 -4.72 -10.96
N HIS A 199 5.04 -4.12 -10.93
CA HIS A 199 5.26 -2.76 -10.46
C HIS A 199 6.42 -2.15 -11.25
N LEU A 200 6.10 -1.30 -12.22
CA LEU A 200 7.05 -0.78 -13.21
C LEU A 200 7.97 0.32 -12.66
N GLN A 201 8.60 0.01 -11.52
CA GLN A 201 9.61 0.78 -10.82
C GLN A 201 10.83 -0.11 -10.51
N LYS A 202 11.83 0.42 -9.79
CA LYS A 202 12.98 -0.38 -9.35
C LYS A 202 12.54 -1.47 -8.38
N ALA A 203 12.82 -2.73 -8.70
CA ALA A 203 12.46 -3.90 -7.90
C ALA A 203 12.84 -3.76 -6.40
N ARG A 204 13.94 -3.07 -6.10
CA ARG A 204 14.41 -2.85 -4.73
C ARG A 204 13.66 -1.78 -3.94
N ASN A 205 12.78 -1.01 -4.59
CA ASN A 205 11.93 -0.07 -3.88
C ASN A 205 11.08 -0.85 -2.87
N TYR A 206 11.18 -0.48 -1.60
CA TYR A 206 10.56 -1.20 -0.47
C TYR A 206 10.94 -2.67 -0.34
N ASN A 207 12.09 -3.13 -0.92
CA ASN A 207 12.53 -4.53 -0.94
C ASN A 207 11.54 -5.49 -1.66
N ARG A 208 10.78 -5.03 -2.64
CA ARG A 208 9.80 -5.88 -3.36
C ARG A 208 10.46 -7.08 -4.04
N ASP A 209 11.72 -6.94 -4.50
CA ASP A 209 12.53 -8.05 -5.03
C ASP A 209 12.68 -9.23 -4.06
N LYS A 210 12.57 -8.98 -2.76
CA LYS A 210 12.60 -10.01 -1.70
C LYS A 210 11.21 -10.32 -1.16
N ALA A 211 10.36 -9.30 -1.02
CA ALA A 211 9.05 -9.43 -0.41
C ALA A 211 8.11 -10.30 -1.26
N TYR A 212 7.99 -10.04 -2.54
CA TYR A 212 7.06 -10.77 -3.40
C TYR A 212 7.34 -12.27 -3.48
N PRO A 213 8.60 -12.75 -3.65
CA PRO A 213 8.89 -14.19 -3.54
C PRO A 213 8.50 -14.79 -2.18
N LEU A 214 8.69 -14.06 -1.06
CA LEU A 214 8.31 -14.52 0.27
C LEU A 214 6.78 -14.58 0.46
N LEU A 215 6.03 -13.78 -0.29
CA LEU A 215 4.57 -13.82 -0.36
C LEU A 215 4.03 -14.84 -1.36
N GLY A 216 4.91 -15.55 -2.09
CA GLY A 216 4.54 -16.64 -2.96
C GLY A 216 4.38 -16.29 -4.44
N PHE A 217 4.67 -15.07 -4.88
CA PHE A 217 4.65 -14.76 -6.31
C PHE A 217 5.69 -15.58 -7.08
N ASP A 218 5.30 -16.06 -8.26
CA ASP A 218 6.18 -16.84 -9.16
C ASP A 218 7.00 -15.93 -10.07
N LYS A 219 6.43 -14.76 -10.40
CA LYS A 219 7.04 -13.77 -11.29
C LYS A 219 6.91 -12.37 -10.68
N PHE A 220 7.90 -11.54 -10.94
CA PHE A 220 7.84 -10.11 -10.64
C PHE A 220 8.36 -9.31 -11.84
N TYR A 221 7.50 -8.50 -12.41
CA TYR A 221 7.81 -7.57 -13.51
C TYR A 221 8.08 -6.18 -12.95
N ASP A 222 9.29 -5.70 -13.18
CA ASP A 222 9.70 -4.33 -12.90
C ASP A 222 10.03 -3.60 -14.23
N TYR A 223 10.49 -2.36 -14.17
CA TYR A 223 10.81 -1.59 -15.38
C TYR A 223 11.97 -2.19 -16.22
N THR A 224 12.74 -3.16 -15.70
CA THR A 224 13.89 -3.78 -16.38
C THR A 224 13.53 -5.07 -17.12
N ASN A 225 12.46 -5.73 -16.73
CA ASN A 225 12.02 -7.02 -17.27
C ASN A 225 10.54 -7.06 -17.70
N MET A 226 9.90 -5.91 -17.79
CA MET A 226 8.55 -5.80 -18.33
C MET A 226 8.51 -6.35 -19.77
N ILE A 227 7.34 -6.83 -20.18
CA ILE A 227 7.14 -7.57 -21.44
C ILE A 227 6.36 -6.77 -22.50
N VAL A 228 6.13 -5.49 -22.23
CA VAL A 228 5.49 -4.53 -23.13
C VAL A 228 6.36 -3.28 -23.29
N PRO A 229 6.17 -2.47 -24.33
CA PRO A 229 6.89 -1.21 -24.48
C PRO A 229 6.66 -0.26 -23.29
N PHE A 230 7.72 0.36 -22.79
CA PHE A 230 7.62 1.34 -21.72
C PHE A 230 7.02 2.65 -22.23
N VAL A 231 5.86 3.00 -21.72
CA VAL A 231 5.20 4.29 -21.96
C VAL A 231 5.13 5.05 -20.65
N LYS A 232 5.58 6.30 -20.67
CA LYS A 232 5.62 7.16 -19.48
C LYS A 232 4.70 8.37 -19.61
N MET A 233 4.10 8.73 -18.49
CA MET A 233 3.47 9.99 -18.23
C MET A 233 4.21 10.66 -17.07
N ARG A 234 4.54 11.94 -17.20
CA ARG A 234 5.52 12.56 -16.32
C ARG A 234 6.84 11.79 -16.37
N ASN A 235 7.30 11.25 -15.25
CA ASN A 235 8.51 10.41 -15.15
C ASN A 235 8.21 8.93 -14.85
N ASN A 236 6.94 8.55 -14.75
CA ASN A 236 6.50 7.24 -14.32
C ASN A 236 5.88 6.43 -15.48
N ALA A 237 5.87 5.11 -15.35
CA ALA A 237 5.08 4.26 -16.22
C ALA A 237 3.60 4.63 -16.14
N THR A 238 2.90 4.64 -17.27
CA THR A 238 1.44 4.82 -17.28
C THR A 238 0.74 3.61 -16.66
N ASP A 239 -0.46 3.82 -16.15
CA ASP A 239 -1.32 2.72 -15.69
C ASP A 239 -1.61 1.78 -16.85
N GLN A 240 -1.85 2.31 -18.06
CA GLN A 240 -2.04 1.48 -19.26
C GLN A 240 -0.85 0.55 -19.51
N CYS A 241 0.40 1.05 -19.43
CA CYS A 241 1.58 0.22 -19.60
C CYS A 241 1.64 -0.92 -18.57
N THR A 242 1.20 -0.64 -17.33
CA THR A 242 1.13 -1.62 -16.27
C THR A 242 0.03 -2.66 -16.53
N TYR A 243 -1.13 -2.22 -17.02
CA TYR A 243 -2.25 -3.10 -17.39
C TYR A 243 -1.93 -3.95 -18.63
N ASP A 244 -1.28 -3.37 -19.63
CA ASP A 244 -0.82 -4.11 -20.81
C ASP A 244 0.17 -5.21 -20.44
N ASN A 245 1.06 -4.95 -19.47
CA ASN A 245 1.99 -5.96 -18.99
C ASN A 245 1.28 -7.15 -18.34
N ILE A 246 0.24 -6.89 -17.53
CA ILE A 246 -0.50 -7.96 -16.85
C ILE A 246 -1.40 -8.73 -17.84
N THR A 247 -2.03 -8.05 -18.78
CA THR A 247 -2.83 -8.71 -19.82
C THR A 247 -1.97 -9.58 -20.74
N HIS A 248 -0.78 -9.10 -21.09
CA HIS A 248 0.16 -9.89 -21.89
C HIS A 248 0.68 -11.14 -21.13
N ASP A 249 0.98 -11.01 -19.83
CA ASP A 249 1.37 -12.17 -19.01
C ASP A 249 0.22 -13.18 -18.89
N TYR A 250 -1.01 -12.72 -18.71
CA TYR A 250 -2.22 -13.54 -18.75
C TYR A 250 -2.33 -14.30 -20.09
N GLU A 251 -2.19 -13.63 -21.22
CA GLU A 251 -2.24 -14.26 -22.55
C GLU A 251 -1.14 -15.32 -22.75
N GLN A 252 0.07 -15.09 -22.22
CA GLN A 252 1.15 -16.07 -22.26
C GLN A 252 0.82 -17.31 -21.41
N GLN A 253 0.27 -17.11 -20.22
CA GLN A 253 -0.14 -18.20 -19.35
C GLN A 253 -1.24 -19.04 -20.03
N ARG A 254 -2.25 -18.42 -20.67
CA ARG A 254 -3.34 -19.09 -21.39
C ARG A 254 -2.87 -20.00 -22.54
N LYS A 255 -1.71 -19.73 -23.15
CA LYS A 255 -1.14 -20.61 -24.18
C LYS A 255 -0.64 -21.95 -23.62
N SER A 256 -0.41 -22.04 -22.32
CA SER A 256 0.22 -23.19 -21.67
C SER A 256 -0.73 -23.99 -20.76
N THR A 257 -1.80 -23.36 -20.26
CA THR A 257 -2.72 -24.01 -19.30
C THR A 257 -4.09 -23.32 -19.25
N ASP A 258 -5.12 -24.10 -18.89
CA ASP A 258 -6.48 -23.61 -18.61
C ASP A 258 -6.70 -23.31 -17.11
N ALA A 259 -5.68 -23.45 -16.29
CA ALA A 259 -5.76 -23.10 -14.88
C ALA A 259 -6.07 -21.60 -14.69
N PRO A 260 -6.79 -21.19 -13.64
CA PRO A 260 -7.12 -19.80 -13.40
C PRO A 260 -5.84 -19.00 -13.15
N TYR A 261 -5.85 -17.75 -13.61
CA TYR A 261 -4.73 -16.80 -13.51
C TYR A 261 -4.90 -15.88 -12.32
N PHE A 262 -3.81 -15.58 -11.62
CA PHE A 262 -3.76 -14.50 -10.66
C PHE A 262 -2.71 -13.49 -11.07
N GLY A 263 -3.15 -12.26 -11.36
CA GLY A 263 -2.29 -11.11 -11.61
C GLY A 263 -2.49 -10.03 -10.54
N TYR A 264 -1.40 -9.58 -9.97
CA TYR A 264 -1.37 -8.46 -9.02
C TYR A 264 -0.60 -7.30 -9.62
N THR A 265 -1.09 -6.09 -9.47
CA THR A 265 -0.34 -4.90 -9.86
C THR A 265 -0.45 -3.78 -8.85
N MET A 266 0.68 -3.12 -8.62
CA MET A 266 0.80 -1.83 -7.99
C MET A 266 1.24 -0.83 -9.05
N THR A 267 0.41 0.16 -9.39
CA THR A 267 0.76 1.16 -10.41
C THR A 267 1.71 2.22 -9.85
N ILE A 268 2.08 3.20 -10.65
CA ILE A 268 3.03 4.26 -10.25
C ILE A 268 2.74 5.61 -10.91
N GLN A 269 1.80 5.67 -11.85
CA GLN A 269 1.52 6.87 -12.66
C GLN A 269 1.29 8.10 -11.79
N ASN A 270 0.43 7.98 -10.77
CA ASN A 270 -0.05 9.08 -9.94
C ASN A 270 0.87 9.45 -8.78
N HIS A 271 2.09 8.86 -8.72
CA HIS A 271 3.03 9.17 -7.64
C HIS A 271 3.36 10.68 -7.57
N SER A 272 3.37 11.23 -6.35
CA SER A 272 3.68 12.65 -6.10
C SER A 272 5.07 13.06 -6.63
N SER A 273 5.45 14.35 -6.76
CA SER A 273 4.72 15.55 -6.35
C SER A 273 3.82 16.05 -7.48
N TYR A 274 2.91 16.96 -7.15
CA TYR A 274 1.99 17.60 -8.09
C TYR A 274 2.29 19.11 -8.24
N ASP A 275 3.55 19.51 -8.02
CA ASP A 275 3.96 20.91 -7.87
C ASP A 275 4.37 21.56 -9.18
N VAL A 276 4.70 20.75 -10.19
CA VAL A 276 5.28 21.24 -11.45
C VAL A 276 4.59 20.63 -12.65
N PRO A 277 4.38 21.43 -13.71
CA PRO A 277 3.85 20.95 -14.97
C PRO A 277 4.86 20.05 -15.70
N PHE A 278 4.35 19.21 -16.62
CA PHE A 278 5.14 18.36 -17.48
C PHE A 278 4.67 18.46 -18.94
N ASP A 279 5.60 18.49 -19.89
CA ASP A 279 5.29 18.63 -21.31
C ASP A 279 4.58 17.40 -21.93
N ASN A 280 4.67 16.24 -21.27
CA ASN A 280 4.09 14.98 -21.75
C ASN A 280 2.80 14.58 -21.03
N PHE A 281 2.12 15.54 -20.42
CA PHE A 281 0.91 15.36 -19.63
C PHE A 281 0.11 16.67 -19.60
N ASP A 282 -1.19 16.59 -19.82
CA ASP A 282 -2.07 17.74 -19.62
C ASP A 282 -2.47 17.84 -18.13
N ASP A 283 -1.67 18.59 -17.40
CA ASP A 283 -1.82 18.79 -15.96
C ASP A 283 -2.96 19.75 -15.58
N LYS A 284 -3.57 20.42 -16.55
CA LYS A 284 -4.70 21.35 -16.39
C LYS A 284 -6.00 20.80 -16.94
N ARG A 285 -6.06 19.53 -17.26
CA ARG A 285 -7.27 18.89 -17.75
C ARG A 285 -8.41 19.00 -16.75
N ILE A 286 -8.10 18.80 -15.47
CA ILE A 286 -9.04 19.03 -14.37
C ILE A 286 -8.62 20.28 -13.61
N VAL A 287 -9.56 21.19 -13.43
CA VAL A 287 -9.39 22.44 -12.68
C VAL A 287 -10.35 22.43 -11.52
N VAL A 288 -9.86 22.72 -10.33
CA VAL A 288 -10.70 22.96 -9.14
C VAL A 288 -11.23 24.37 -9.24
N GLU A 289 -12.56 24.55 -9.25
CA GLU A 289 -13.21 25.82 -9.52
C GLU A 289 -13.59 26.62 -8.26
N ASN A 290 -13.87 25.92 -7.17
CA ASN A 290 -14.31 26.51 -5.90
C ASN A 290 -13.22 26.70 -4.85
N ALA A 291 -11.95 26.37 -5.16
CA ALA A 291 -10.84 26.45 -4.21
C ALA A 291 -9.52 26.81 -4.90
N ASP A 292 -8.60 27.47 -4.19
CA ASP A 292 -7.22 27.67 -4.63
C ASP A 292 -6.39 26.42 -4.30
N ALA A 293 -6.43 25.44 -5.21
CA ALA A 293 -5.85 24.10 -5.02
C ALA A 293 -5.25 23.55 -6.33
N THR A 294 -4.25 24.26 -6.87
CA THR A 294 -3.62 23.92 -8.16
C THR A 294 -2.99 22.52 -8.16
N ASP A 295 -2.31 22.13 -7.09
CA ASP A 295 -1.72 20.79 -6.95
C ASP A 295 -2.79 19.70 -6.91
N LEU A 296 -3.94 19.96 -6.31
CA LEU A 296 -5.09 19.08 -6.36
C LEU A 296 -5.63 18.93 -7.80
N GLY A 297 -5.72 20.03 -8.56
CA GLY A 297 -6.10 19.99 -9.97
C GLY A 297 -5.15 19.14 -10.81
N TYR A 298 -3.84 19.27 -10.60
CA TYR A 298 -2.84 18.42 -11.27
C TYR A 298 -2.98 16.94 -10.89
N TYR A 299 -3.23 16.65 -9.63
CA TYR A 299 -3.52 15.30 -9.17
C TYR A 299 -4.81 14.74 -9.82
N LEU A 300 -5.90 15.48 -9.80
CA LEU A 300 -7.17 15.06 -10.41
C LEU A 300 -7.06 14.85 -11.92
N SER A 301 -6.20 15.62 -12.60
CA SER A 301 -5.86 15.38 -14.00
C SER A 301 -5.20 14.01 -14.22
N LEU A 302 -4.34 13.55 -13.30
CA LEU A 302 -3.78 12.19 -13.34
C LEU A 302 -4.86 11.12 -13.08
N ILE A 303 -5.76 11.36 -12.14
CA ILE A 303 -6.89 10.47 -11.85
C ILE A 303 -7.78 10.29 -13.07
N LYS A 304 -8.01 11.36 -13.84
CA LYS A 304 -8.76 11.30 -15.10
C LYS A 304 -8.15 10.33 -16.10
N TYR A 305 -6.83 10.35 -16.24
CA TYR A 305 -6.12 9.38 -17.08
C TYR A 305 -6.18 7.96 -16.52
N SER A 306 -6.08 7.80 -15.19
CA SER A 306 -6.23 6.48 -14.55
C SER A 306 -7.61 5.88 -14.77
N ASP A 307 -8.67 6.70 -14.72
CA ASP A 307 -10.06 6.29 -14.99
C ASP A 307 -10.20 5.74 -16.42
N GLU A 308 -9.69 6.46 -17.42
CA GLU A 308 -9.71 6.04 -18.83
C GLU A 308 -8.91 4.76 -19.08
N MET A 309 -7.74 4.64 -18.45
CA MET A 309 -6.90 3.44 -18.57
C MET A 309 -7.52 2.24 -17.87
N PHE A 310 -8.21 2.46 -16.75
CA PHE A 310 -8.96 1.41 -16.09
C PHE A 310 -10.18 0.96 -16.92
N GLU A 311 -10.87 1.88 -17.61
CA GLU A 311 -11.91 1.53 -18.58
C GLU A 311 -11.38 0.59 -19.66
N ASN A 312 -10.17 0.84 -20.19
CA ASN A 312 -9.53 -0.03 -21.17
C ASN A 312 -9.29 -1.44 -20.60
N LEU A 313 -8.83 -1.54 -19.35
CA LEU A 313 -8.63 -2.84 -18.67
C LEU A 313 -9.95 -3.61 -18.53
N ILE A 314 -11.00 -2.94 -18.07
CA ILE A 314 -12.34 -3.54 -17.95
C ILE A 314 -12.85 -3.99 -19.34
N ASN A 315 -12.72 -3.14 -20.36
CA ASN A 315 -13.16 -3.47 -21.71
C ASN A 315 -12.39 -4.67 -22.31
N TYR A 316 -11.10 -4.81 -21.99
CA TYR A 316 -10.33 -5.99 -22.40
C TYR A 316 -10.95 -7.26 -21.82
N TYR A 317 -11.10 -7.36 -20.49
CA TYR A 317 -11.62 -8.56 -19.83
C TYR A 317 -13.12 -8.79 -20.05
N LYS A 318 -13.89 -7.75 -20.31
CA LYS A 318 -15.31 -7.88 -20.71
C LYS A 318 -15.49 -8.65 -22.01
N ASN A 319 -14.50 -8.64 -22.89
CA ASN A 319 -14.50 -9.31 -24.18
C ASN A 319 -13.79 -10.66 -24.15
N THR A 320 -13.40 -11.17 -22.98
CA THR A 320 -12.84 -12.53 -22.82
C THR A 320 -13.92 -13.53 -22.45
N ASP A 321 -13.78 -14.79 -22.90
CA ASP A 321 -14.73 -15.86 -22.62
C ASP A 321 -14.53 -16.48 -21.20
N GLU A 322 -13.38 -16.25 -20.59
CA GLU A 322 -13.09 -16.76 -19.26
C GLU A 322 -13.68 -15.86 -18.17
N PRO A 323 -14.31 -16.46 -17.14
CA PRO A 323 -14.78 -15.68 -16.01
C PRO A 323 -13.60 -14.97 -15.33
N THR A 324 -13.72 -13.68 -15.16
CA THR A 324 -12.66 -12.82 -14.59
C THR A 324 -13.25 -11.86 -13.58
N VAL A 325 -12.56 -11.72 -12.47
CA VAL A 325 -12.82 -10.73 -11.41
C VAL A 325 -11.67 -9.73 -11.39
N ILE A 326 -11.99 -8.44 -11.37
CA ILE A 326 -11.03 -7.37 -11.20
C ILE A 326 -11.34 -6.63 -9.91
N PHE A 327 -10.35 -6.56 -9.02
CA PHE A 327 -10.36 -5.72 -7.83
C PHE A 327 -9.54 -4.47 -8.11
N LEU A 328 -10.08 -3.30 -7.77
CA LEU A 328 -9.38 -2.01 -7.79
C LEU A 328 -9.51 -1.32 -6.44
N THR A 329 -8.41 -0.75 -5.95
CA THR A 329 -8.40 0.22 -4.83
C THR A 329 -7.20 1.15 -4.95
N GLY A 330 -7.23 2.25 -4.22
CA GLY A 330 -6.04 3.08 -4.01
C GLY A 330 -5.17 2.54 -2.87
N ASP A 331 -3.89 2.89 -2.88
CA ASP A 331 -2.99 2.57 -1.76
C ASP A 331 -3.09 3.59 -0.62
N HIS A 332 -3.39 4.85 -0.94
CA HIS A 332 -3.57 5.95 0.01
C HIS A 332 -4.12 7.21 -0.66
N GLN A 333 -4.58 8.17 0.15
CA GLN A 333 -4.87 9.54 -0.29
C GLN A 333 -3.60 10.24 -0.79
N PRO A 334 -3.69 11.14 -1.78
CA PRO A 334 -2.56 11.92 -2.26
C PRO A 334 -2.02 12.84 -1.16
N ARG A 335 -0.76 13.21 -1.30
CA ARG A 335 -0.19 14.27 -0.50
C ARG A 335 -0.31 15.59 -1.26
N ILE A 336 -1.39 16.30 -1.03
CA ILE A 336 -1.58 17.69 -1.47
C ILE A 336 -1.02 18.66 -0.44
N HIS A 337 -0.82 19.94 -0.82
CA HIS A 337 -0.30 20.96 0.07
C HIS A 337 -1.28 21.32 1.18
N ASP A 338 -0.76 21.78 2.31
CA ASP A 338 -1.58 22.22 3.45
C ASP A 338 -2.44 23.42 3.06
N GLU A 339 -1.96 24.30 2.18
CA GLU A 339 -2.68 25.45 1.64
C GLU A 339 -3.90 24.99 0.81
N SER A 340 -3.76 23.97 0.00
CA SER A 340 -4.87 23.38 -0.76
C SER A 340 -5.87 22.71 0.17
N MET A 341 -5.40 21.98 1.20
CA MET A 341 -6.28 21.44 2.25
C MET A 341 -7.04 22.55 2.98
N ASP A 342 -6.37 23.65 3.32
CA ASP A 342 -7.03 24.83 3.93
C ASP A 342 -8.11 25.38 2.99
N SER A 343 -7.82 25.47 1.70
CA SER A 343 -8.75 26.02 0.72
C SER A 343 -10.01 25.14 0.53
N ILE A 344 -9.89 23.84 0.38
CA ILE A 344 -11.02 22.93 0.17
C ILE A 344 -11.83 22.65 1.44
N THR A 345 -11.28 22.93 2.63
CA THR A 345 -11.93 22.68 3.92
C THR A 345 -12.23 23.96 4.69
N ASN A 346 -11.96 25.15 4.12
CA ASN A 346 -12.01 26.44 4.82
C ASN A 346 -11.19 26.44 6.12
N GLY A 347 -10.07 25.71 6.14
CA GLY A 347 -9.17 25.56 7.28
C GLY A 347 -9.69 24.62 8.39
N GLU A 348 -10.88 24.04 8.25
CA GLU A 348 -11.50 23.22 9.29
C GLU A 348 -10.71 21.93 9.60
N TRP A 349 -9.99 21.35 8.60
CA TRP A 349 -9.23 20.12 8.78
C TRP A 349 -8.19 20.17 9.90
N ARG A 350 -7.72 21.36 10.25
CA ARG A 350 -6.75 21.56 11.35
C ARG A 350 -7.36 21.29 12.73
N ASN A 351 -8.70 21.31 12.82
CA ASN A 351 -9.46 21.10 14.04
C ASN A 351 -10.27 19.80 14.02
N TRP A 352 -10.08 18.97 12.99
CA TRP A 352 -10.78 17.69 12.90
C TRP A 352 -10.50 16.81 14.12
N ASN A 353 -11.53 16.19 14.66
CA ASN A 353 -11.42 15.14 15.65
C ASN A 353 -10.88 13.84 15.01
N ASP A 354 -10.67 12.80 15.81
CA ASP A 354 -10.10 11.52 15.33
C ASP A 354 -10.97 10.86 14.25
N GLU A 355 -12.30 10.95 14.34
CA GLU A 355 -13.24 10.39 13.35
C GLU A 355 -13.17 11.17 12.03
N GLU A 356 -13.15 12.48 12.08
CA GLU A 356 -13.00 13.33 10.89
C GLU A 356 -11.64 13.14 10.23
N MET A 357 -10.57 12.98 11.03
CA MET A 357 -9.22 12.67 10.51
C MET A 357 -9.15 11.33 9.78
N MET A 358 -10.06 10.40 10.04
CA MET A 358 -10.14 9.13 9.29
C MET A 358 -10.46 9.33 7.81
N ARG A 359 -11.08 10.45 7.40
CA ARG A 359 -11.32 10.80 5.99
C ARG A 359 -10.03 10.80 5.18
N ARG A 360 -8.89 11.15 5.78
CA ARG A 360 -7.57 11.15 5.12
C ARG A 360 -7.05 9.75 4.79
N TYR A 361 -7.68 8.73 5.31
CA TYR A 361 -7.31 7.32 5.09
C TYR A 361 -8.32 6.60 4.19
N GLU A 362 -9.41 7.25 3.82
CA GLU A 362 -10.46 6.69 2.98
C GLU A 362 -10.03 6.66 1.51
N VAL A 363 -10.12 5.48 0.88
CA VAL A 363 -9.92 5.29 -0.55
C VAL A 363 -11.05 4.44 -1.12
N PRO A 364 -11.47 4.66 -2.38
CA PRO A 364 -12.50 3.84 -2.99
C PRO A 364 -11.98 2.44 -3.30
N PHE A 365 -12.87 1.45 -3.30
CA PHE A 365 -12.60 0.16 -3.87
C PHE A 365 -13.76 -0.30 -4.74
N LEU A 366 -13.49 -1.17 -5.70
CA LEU A 366 -14.49 -1.89 -6.46
C LEU A 366 -14.02 -3.32 -6.79
N ILE A 367 -14.99 -4.24 -6.89
CA ILE A 367 -14.82 -5.59 -7.39
C ILE A 367 -15.79 -5.75 -8.56
N TRP A 368 -15.25 -5.82 -9.76
CA TRP A 368 -16.01 -6.04 -10.99
C TRP A 368 -15.82 -7.46 -11.49
N ALA A 369 -16.83 -8.00 -12.16
CA ALA A 369 -16.73 -9.26 -12.87
C ALA A 369 -17.35 -9.15 -14.28
N ASN A 370 -16.81 -9.95 -15.22
CA ASN A 370 -17.39 -10.09 -16.56
C ASN A 370 -18.58 -11.07 -16.60
N TYR A 371 -19.05 -11.52 -15.47
CA TYR A 371 -20.24 -12.34 -15.27
C TYR A 371 -21.08 -11.77 -14.12
N ASP A 372 -22.35 -12.15 -14.02
CA ASP A 372 -23.26 -11.61 -13.01
C ASP A 372 -22.78 -11.91 -11.58
N ILE A 373 -22.72 -10.88 -10.77
CA ILE A 373 -22.42 -10.93 -9.33
C ILE A 373 -23.50 -10.15 -8.54
N ASP A 374 -23.63 -10.51 -7.27
CA ASP A 374 -24.51 -9.77 -6.36
C ASP A 374 -23.95 -8.36 -6.13
N LYS A 375 -24.62 -7.37 -6.73
CA LYS A 375 -24.24 -5.96 -6.58
C LYS A 375 -24.43 -5.51 -5.14
N LYS A 376 -23.44 -4.84 -4.59
CA LYS A 376 -23.48 -4.35 -3.23
C LYS A 376 -22.63 -3.10 -3.06
N THR A 377 -23.16 -2.12 -2.36
CA THR A 377 -22.36 -1.02 -1.83
C THR A 377 -21.98 -1.31 -0.38
N VAL A 378 -20.69 -1.25 -0.08
CA VAL A 378 -20.13 -1.40 1.26
C VAL A 378 -19.73 -0.02 1.74
N GLU A 379 -20.40 0.49 2.76
CA GLU A 379 -20.17 1.85 3.20
C GLU A 379 -18.71 2.08 3.59
N LYS A 380 -18.19 1.27 4.51
CA LYS A 380 -16.78 1.35 4.93
C LYS A 380 -16.26 -0.03 5.37
N THR A 381 -15.02 -0.33 5.03
CA THR A 381 -14.34 -1.57 5.44
C THR A 381 -12.84 -1.33 5.66
N SER A 382 -12.11 -2.31 6.18
CA SER A 382 -10.64 -2.24 6.26
C SER A 382 -10.00 -2.85 5.01
N MET A 383 -8.73 -2.50 4.76
CA MET A 383 -7.94 -3.04 3.65
C MET A 383 -7.58 -4.53 3.83
N ASN A 384 -7.52 -4.99 5.07
CA ASN A 384 -7.15 -6.34 5.49
C ASN A 384 -8.35 -7.19 5.92
#